data_6731912ef5dd8d4ba883e16dcef7370b
#
_entry.id   6731912ef5dd8d4ba883e16dcef7370b
#
_cell.length_a   1.000
_cell.length_b   1.000
_cell.length_c   1.000
_cell.angle_alpha   90.00
_cell.angle_beta   90.00
_cell.angle_gamma   90.00
#
_symmetry.space_group_name_H-M   'P 1'
#
loop_
_entity.id
_entity.type
_entity.pdbx_description
1 polymer ?
#
loop_
_entity_poly.entity_id
_entity_poly.type
_entity_poly.pdbx_seq_one_letter_code
_entity_poly.pdbx_strand_id
1 'polypeptide(L)'
;TFPEDPKQCLQYWDGMNLAIDKWKQRGLNIVIDLYDNKKQDSSTVNILAKHSKNLPDVIIAPFHTRQASIVADFALKNKIPCFLPYNPSDRISNNNPYLFKFNPSLVNIYKHIYHSRLAQEDSNNLKFHIIFKDNIKSELEIAKVFEKYTGGNIDSNQFTIDQNPKVFNFVVTNKKMLLSNHLLQSKKNIILIPSSDDKYINSIITSIKNTKAKVEVY
;
A
#
# COMPACT_ATOMS: atom_id res chain seq x y z
N THR A 1 -6.67 -5.12 5.59
CA THR A 1 -6.77 -5.29 7.04
C THR A 1 -5.39 -5.43 7.61
N PHE A 2 -5.01 -4.51 8.48
CA PHE A 2 -3.74 -4.58 9.20
C PHE A 2 -3.76 -5.78 10.13
N PRO A 3 -2.60 -6.40 10.36
CA PRO A 3 -2.49 -7.46 11.34
C PRO A 3 -2.80 -6.89 12.71
N GLU A 4 -3.98 -7.17 13.20
CA GLU A 4 -4.35 -6.96 14.60
C GLU A 4 -3.82 -8.09 15.48
N ASP A 5 -3.17 -9.09 14.87
CA ASP A 5 -2.72 -10.28 15.55
C ASP A 5 -1.46 -9.99 16.39
N PRO A 6 -1.53 -10.09 17.71
CA PRO A 6 -0.36 -9.97 18.59
C PRO A 6 0.81 -10.87 18.18
N LYS A 7 0.52 -11.99 17.53
CA LYS A 7 1.51 -12.94 17.02
C LYS A 7 2.45 -12.30 15.98
N GLN A 8 1.93 -11.42 15.12
CA GLN A 8 2.77 -10.76 14.12
C GLN A 8 3.71 -9.73 14.74
N CYS A 9 3.25 -9.02 15.78
CA CYS A 9 4.12 -8.11 16.55
C CYS A 9 5.25 -8.89 17.23
N LEU A 10 4.96 -10.05 17.81
CA LEU A 10 5.97 -10.93 18.41
C LEU A 10 6.96 -11.46 17.37
N GLN A 11 6.49 -11.92 16.22
CA GLN A 11 7.37 -12.39 15.13
C GLN A 11 8.27 -11.27 14.60
N TYR A 12 7.77 -10.05 14.52
CA TYR A 12 8.59 -8.90 14.14
C TYR A 12 9.65 -8.61 15.20
N TRP A 13 9.28 -8.64 16.48
CA TRP A 13 10.19 -8.46 17.60
C TRP A 13 11.28 -9.55 17.64
N ASP A 14 10.93 -10.80 17.44
CA ASP A 14 11.87 -11.91 17.38
C ASP A 14 12.89 -11.74 16.25
N GLY A 15 12.40 -11.37 15.05
CA GLY A 15 13.28 -11.07 13.91
C GLY A 15 14.21 -9.89 14.18
N MET A 16 13.71 -8.84 14.85
CA MET A 16 14.51 -7.69 15.22
C MET A 16 15.60 -8.07 16.24
N ASN A 17 15.29 -8.88 17.26
CA ASN A 17 16.27 -9.37 18.24
C ASN A 17 17.40 -10.14 17.57
N LEU A 18 17.10 -11.05 16.62
CA LEU A 18 18.12 -11.76 15.86
C LEU A 18 19.07 -10.80 15.12
N ALA A 19 18.54 -9.75 14.53
CA ALA A 19 19.34 -8.74 13.85
C ALA A 19 20.22 -7.95 14.83
N ILE A 20 19.66 -7.55 15.97
CA ILE A 20 20.34 -6.80 17.02
C ILE A 20 21.51 -7.61 17.59
N ASP A 21 21.29 -8.89 17.92
CA ASP A 21 22.33 -9.77 18.44
C ASP A 21 23.49 -9.92 17.46
N LYS A 22 23.19 -10.05 16.18
CA LYS A 22 24.19 -10.09 15.12
C LYS A 22 25.03 -8.81 15.05
N TRP A 23 24.42 -7.65 15.23
CA TRP A 23 25.13 -6.37 15.18
C TRP A 23 25.91 -6.09 16.48
N LYS A 24 25.38 -6.49 17.65
CA LYS A 24 26.09 -6.46 18.91
C LYS A 24 27.39 -7.30 18.86
N GLN A 25 27.32 -8.50 18.28
CA GLN A 25 28.50 -9.36 18.06
C GLN A 25 29.57 -8.69 17.17
N ARG A 26 29.17 -7.75 16.32
CA ARG A 26 30.07 -6.94 15.48
C ARG A 26 30.57 -5.66 16.16
N GLY A 27 30.29 -5.50 17.46
CA GLY A 27 30.76 -4.36 18.25
C GLY A 27 29.83 -3.14 18.28
N LEU A 28 28.61 -3.24 17.69
CA LEU A 28 27.66 -2.13 17.76
C LEU A 28 26.98 -2.11 19.14
N ASN A 29 27.07 -0.97 19.84
CA ASN A 29 26.37 -0.80 21.11
C ASN A 29 24.94 -0.33 20.85
N ILE A 30 23.96 -1.20 21.08
CA ILE A 30 22.54 -0.92 20.85
C ILE A 30 21.80 -1.03 22.19
N VAL A 31 21.14 0.04 22.58
CA VAL A 31 20.19 0.10 23.71
C VAL A 31 18.79 0.20 23.13
N ILE A 32 17.86 -0.59 23.64
CA ILE A 32 16.47 -0.65 23.15
C ILE A 32 15.54 -0.39 24.31
N ASP A 33 14.70 0.61 24.13
CA ASP A 33 13.57 0.90 25.01
C ASP A 33 12.29 0.38 24.34
N LEU A 34 11.71 -0.68 24.87
CA LEU A 34 10.47 -1.28 24.36
C LEU A 34 9.28 -0.82 25.19
N TYR A 35 8.23 -0.34 24.51
CA TYR A 35 7.02 0.16 25.15
C TYR A 35 5.76 -0.48 24.55
N ASP A 36 4.83 -0.85 25.43
CA ASP A 36 3.45 -1.18 25.04
C ASP A 36 2.60 0.11 25.10
N ASN A 37 2.14 0.56 23.95
CA ASN A 37 1.26 1.73 23.85
C ASN A 37 -0.23 1.40 24.03
N LYS A 38 -0.60 0.13 24.30
CA LYS A 38 -1.97 -0.34 24.55
C LYS A 38 -2.98 0.07 23.46
N LYS A 39 -2.51 0.31 22.24
CA LYS A 39 -3.31 0.85 21.12
C LYS A 39 -4.02 2.19 21.46
N GLN A 40 -3.48 2.97 22.39
CA GLN A 40 -4.07 4.22 22.87
C GLN A 40 -3.22 5.43 22.51
N ASP A 41 -3.88 6.49 22.03
CA ASP A 41 -3.21 7.75 21.68
C ASP A 41 -2.55 8.39 22.89
N SER A 42 -3.27 8.47 24.02
CA SER A 42 -2.75 9.04 25.26
C SER A 42 -1.52 8.31 25.79
N SER A 43 -1.52 6.97 25.71
CA SER A 43 -0.37 6.17 26.09
C SER A 43 0.84 6.45 25.17
N THR A 44 0.60 6.55 23.87
CA THR A 44 1.64 6.90 22.89
C THR A 44 2.24 8.27 23.17
N VAL A 45 1.40 9.28 23.39
CA VAL A 45 1.86 10.64 23.74
C VAL A 45 2.68 10.64 25.03
N ASN A 46 2.23 9.93 26.06
CA ASN A 46 2.94 9.84 27.34
C ASN A 46 4.31 9.16 27.22
N ILE A 47 4.42 8.12 26.39
CA ILE A 47 5.71 7.46 26.09
C ILE A 47 6.66 8.46 25.44
N LEU A 48 6.22 9.16 24.40
CA LEU A 48 7.04 10.14 23.69
C LEU A 48 7.47 11.32 24.59
N ALA A 49 6.59 11.75 25.49
CA ALA A 49 6.90 12.82 26.45
C ALA A 49 8.05 12.46 27.38
N LYS A 50 8.20 11.20 27.79
CA LYS A 50 9.33 10.74 28.62
C LYS A 50 10.67 10.93 27.92
N HIS A 51 10.67 10.83 26.59
CA HIS A 51 11.90 10.96 25.78
C HIS A 51 12.17 12.40 25.32
N SER A 52 11.36 13.38 25.69
CA SER A 52 11.53 14.77 25.24
C SER A 52 12.88 15.41 25.66
N LYS A 53 13.48 14.92 26.75
CA LYS A 53 14.78 15.41 27.26
C LYS A 53 15.95 14.54 26.81
N ASN A 54 15.71 13.30 26.47
CA ASN A 54 16.72 12.35 26.00
C ASN A 54 16.17 11.64 24.78
N LEU A 55 16.41 12.24 23.62
CA LEU A 55 15.84 11.77 22.36
C LEU A 55 16.52 10.46 21.91
N PRO A 56 15.79 9.50 21.40
CA PRO A 56 16.38 8.31 20.79
C PRO A 56 17.02 8.64 19.43
N ASP A 57 18.01 7.87 19.02
CA ASP A 57 18.64 8.00 17.71
C ASP A 57 17.72 7.52 16.58
N VAL A 58 16.83 6.55 16.87
CA VAL A 58 15.91 5.94 15.91
C VAL A 58 14.62 5.57 16.64
N ILE A 59 13.49 5.68 15.95
CA ILE A 59 12.20 5.21 16.42
C ILE A 59 11.64 4.15 15.46
N ILE A 60 11.14 3.05 16.03
CA ILE A 60 10.30 2.10 15.31
C ILE A 60 8.86 2.36 15.75
N ALA A 61 8.03 2.79 14.81
CA ALA A 61 6.66 3.18 15.08
C ALA A 61 5.76 1.96 15.33
N PRO A 62 4.65 2.14 16.06
CA PRO A 62 3.67 1.09 16.27
C PRO A 62 2.97 0.70 14.96
N PHE A 63 2.39 -0.50 14.94
CA PHE A 63 1.72 -1.07 13.76
C PHE A 63 0.40 -0.35 13.40
N HIS A 64 -0.26 0.28 14.37
CA HIS A 64 -1.53 0.96 14.15
C HIS A 64 -1.37 2.36 13.58
N THR A 65 -2.07 2.65 12.50
CA THR A 65 -1.97 3.89 11.72
C THR A 65 -2.09 5.16 12.55
N ARG A 66 -3.04 5.19 13.49
CA ARG A 66 -3.30 6.39 14.29
C ARG A 66 -2.15 6.71 15.25
N GLN A 67 -1.66 5.70 15.97
CA GLN A 67 -0.52 5.85 16.86
C GLN A 67 0.79 6.08 16.08
N ALA A 68 0.94 5.42 14.93
CA ALA A 68 2.06 5.67 14.02
C ALA A 68 2.11 7.11 13.53
N SER A 69 0.95 7.75 13.27
CA SER A 69 0.89 9.17 12.91
C SER A 69 1.43 10.07 14.04
N ILE A 70 1.03 9.82 15.29
CA ILE A 70 1.53 10.58 16.46
C ILE A 70 3.05 10.46 16.58
N VAL A 71 3.57 9.25 16.39
CA VAL A 71 5.02 9.00 16.43
C VAL A 71 5.73 9.68 15.26
N ALA A 72 5.14 9.67 14.06
CA ALA A 72 5.68 10.33 12.88
C ALA A 72 5.79 11.86 13.06
N ASP A 73 4.78 12.48 13.68
CA ASP A 73 4.78 13.91 13.98
C ASP A 73 5.87 14.27 15.00
N PHE A 74 6.06 13.43 16.03
CA PHE A 74 7.14 13.57 16.99
C PHE A 74 8.52 13.44 16.33
N ALA A 75 8.67 12.44 15.46
CA ALA A 75 9.91 12.19 14.72
C ALA A 75 10.26 13.37 13.78
N LEU A 76 9.27 13.93 13.07
CA LEU A 76 9.43 15.11 12.23
C LEU A 76 9.90 16.32 13.05
N LYS A 77 9.21 16.60 14.17
CA LYS A 77 9.53 17.73 15.05
C LYS A 77 10.96 17.67 15.60
N ASN A 78 11.42 16.47 15.94
CA ASN A 78 12.72 16.26 16.57
C ASN A 78 13.80 15.81 15.59
N LYS A 79 13.49 15.67 14.29
CA LYS A 79 14.40 15.24 13.23
C LYS A 79 14.99 13.85 13.47
N ILE A 80 14.19 12.92 13.98
CA ILE A 80 14.61 11.56 14.33
C ILE A 80 14.17 10.60 13.22
N PRO A 81 15.06 9.75 12.68
CA PRO A 81 14.67 8.66 11.79
C PRO A 81 13.61 7.76 12.42
N CYS A 82 12.48 7.59 11.72
CA CYS A 82 11.37 6.80 12.21
C CYS A 82 10.97 5.76 11.16
N PHE A 83 10.97 4.49 11.55
CA PHE A 83 10.63 3.38 10.68
C PHE A 83 9.21 2.90 10.94
N LEU A 84 8.43 2.77 9.87
CA LEU A 84 7.10 2.17 9.88
C LEU A 84 7.20 0.72 9.40
N PRO A 85 7.15 -0.27 10.30
CA PRO A 85 7.29 -1.67 9.91
C PRO A 85 6.12 -2.14 9.06
N TYR A 86 4.93 -1.58 9.29
CA TYR A 86 3.71 -2.12 8.72
C TYR A 86 2.62 -1.05 8.44
N ASN A 87 2.94 0.00 7.73
CA ASN A 87 1.92 0.98 7.36
C ASN A 87 2.00 1.33 5.86
N PRO A 88 1.08 0.83 5.01
CA PRO A 88 1.06 1.12 3.59
C PRO A 88 0.50 2.51 3.26
N SER A 89 -0.08 3.24 4.23
CA SER A 89 -0.68 4.55 3.97
C SER A 89 0.39 5.59 3.63
N ASP A 90 0.26 6.25 2.47
CA ASP A 90 1.13 7.34 2.06
C ASP A 90 0.81 8.65 2.81
N ARG A 91 -0.37 8.75 3.46
CA ARG A 91 -0.79 9.95 4.19
C ARG A 91 0.16 10.32 5.32
N ILE A 92 0.73 9.31 6.01
CA ILE A 92 1.63 9.54 7.14
C ILE A 92 3.02 9.98 6.66
N SER A 93 3.45 9.48 5.49
CA SER A 93 4.79 9.75 4.96
C SER A 93 4.87 11.03 4.12
N ASN A 94 3.72 11.61 3.73
CA ASN A 94 3.72 12.85 2.97
C ASN A 94 4.40 13.98 3.76
N ASN A 95 5.41 14.59 3.14
CA ASN A 95 6.17 15.72 3.70
C ASN A 95 6.94 15.42 5.00
N ASN A 96 7.21 14.14 5.30
CA ASN A 96 8.06 13.77 6.42
C ASN A 96 9.34 13.06 5.95
N PRO A 97 10.48 13.79 5.81
CA PRO A 97 11.72 13.21 5.31
C PRO A 97 12.41 12.27 6.32
N TYR A 98 11.95 12.24 7.56
CA TYR A 98 12.47 11.35 8.61
C TYR A 98 11.71 10.05 8.73
N LEU A 99 10.66 9.84 7.88
CA LEU A 99 9.82 8.66 7.94
C LEU A 99 10.17 7.66 6.84
N PHE A 100 10.49 6.44 7.24
CA PHE A 100 10.86 5.35 6.35
C PHE A 100 9.83 4.23 6.45
N LYS A 101 9.30 3.80 5.30
CA LYS A 101 8.34 2.70 5.21
C LYS A 101 9.04 1.47 4.64
N PHE A 102 8.87 0.31 5.27
CA PHE A 102 9.36 -0.95 4.72
C PHE A 102 8.45 -1.49 3.62
N ASN A 103 7.14 -1.27 3.76
CA ASN A 103 6.17 -1.74 2.77
C ASN A 103 5.73 -0.58 1.87
N PRO A 104 5.89 -0.70 0.55
CA PRO A 104 5.34 0.27 -0.37
C PRO A 104 3.80 0.26 -0.31
N SER A 105 3.17 1.40 -0.59
CA SER A 105 1.72 1.44 -0.78
C SER A 105 1.31 0.70 -2.07
N LEU A 106 0.06 0.23 -2.12
CA LEU A 106 -0.49 -0.37 -3.34
C LEU A 106 -0.37 0.57 -4.55
N VAL A 107 -0.56 1.88 -4.32
CA VAL A 107 -0.36 2.89 -5.36
C VAL A 107 1.06 2.84 -5.92
N ASN A 108 2.08 2.76 -5.06
CA ASN A 108 3.47 2.70 -5.50
C ASN A 108 3.81 1.38 -6.19
N ILE A 109 3.26 0.26 -5.70
CA ILE A 109 3.38 -1.05 -6.36
C ILE A 109 2.79 -0.98 -7.77
N TYR A 110 1.57 -0.46 -7.91
CA TYR A 110 0.90 -0.37 -9.21
C TYR A 110 1.58 0.60 -10.16
N LYS A 111 2.12 1.73 -9.67
CA LYS A 111 2.96 2.61 -10.49
C LYS A 111 4.21 1.90 -11.01
N HIS A 112 4.84 1.11 -10.16
CA HIS A 112 6.00 0.32 -10.56
C HIS A 112 5.65 -0.72 -11.63
N ILE A 113 4.55 -1.45 -11.47
CA ILE A 113 4.03 -2.40 -12.46
C ILE A 113 3.76 -1.68 -13.79
N TYR A 114 3.08 -0.54 -13.75
CA TYR A 114 2.80 0.27 -14.93
C TYR A 114 4.06 0.65 -15.70
N HIS A 115 5.04 1.27 -15.02
CA HIS A 115 6.28 1.67 -15.66
C HIS A 115 7.12 0.48 -16.16
N SER A 116 7.19 -0.58 -15.36
CA SER A 116 7.91 -1.79 -15.74
C SER A 116 7.33 -2.42 -17.00
N ARG A 117 6.01 -2.48 -17.14
CA ARG A 117 5.37 -3.03 -18.33
C ARG A 117 5.55 -2.14 -19.56
N LEU A 118 5.42 -0.82 -19.41
CA LEU A 118 5.68 0.12 -20.51
C LEU A 118 7.14 0.12 -20.98
N ALA A 119 8.08 -0.21 -20.11
CA ALA A 119 9.49 -0.34 -20.48
C ALA A 119 9.80 -1.66 -21.21
N GLN A 120 9.00 -2.70 -20.99
CA GLN A 120 9.22 -4.03 -21.58
C GLN A 120 8.44 -4.29 -22.86
N GLU A 121 7.32 -3.63 -23.04
CA GLU A 121 6.40 -3.88 -24.15
C GLU A 121 5.92 -2.57 -24.79
N ASP A 122 5.61 -2.61 -26.08
CA ASP A 122 5.00 -1.46 -26.77
C ASP A 122 3.67 -1.11 -26.12
N SER A 123 3.51 0.16 -25.76
CA SER A 123 2.29 0.70 -25.13
C SER A 123 1.03 0.45 -25.96
N ASN A 124 1.15 0.32 -27.29
CA ASN A 124 0.04 0.01 -28.19
C ASN A 124 -0.49 -1.42 -28.00
N ASN A 125 0.34 -2.32 -27.47
CA ASN A 125 -0.01 -3.72 -27.23
C ASN A 125 -0.53 -3.98 -25.82
N LEU A 126 -0.52 -2.96 -24.94
CA LEU A 126 -0.95 -3.07 -23.56
C LEU A 126 -2.30 -2.39 -23.33
N LYS A 127 -3.09 -2.93 -22.41
CA LYS A 127 -4.26 -2.29 -21.84
C LYS A 127 -4.31 -2.56 -20.34
N PHE A 128 -4.36 -1.50 -19.57
CA PHE A 128 -4.46 -1.58 -18.11
C PHE A 128 -5.92 -1.46 -17.67
N HIS A 129 -6.29 -2.21 -16.67
CA HIS A 129 -7.61 -2.19 -16.05
C HIS A 129 -7.44 -2.11 -14.53
N ILE A 130 -8.12 -1.19 -13.88
CA ILE A 130 -8.27 -1.19 -12.42
C ILE A 130 -9.69 -1.63 -12.11
N ILE A 131 -9.83 -2.77 -11.41
CA ILE A 131 -11.11 -3.34 -11.04
C ILE A 131 -11.31 -3.17 -9.55
N PHE A 132 -12.32 -2.42 -9.15
CA PHE A 132 -12.53 -2.04 -7.77
C PHE A 132 -14.02 -1.94 -7.41
N LYS A 133 -14.31 -1.93 -6.11
CA LYS A 133 -15.64 -1.68 -5.55
C LYS A 133 -15.75 -0.20 -5.19
N ASP A 134 -16.73 0.50 -5.73
CA ASP A 134 -16.95 1.93 -5.46
C ASP A 134 -17.46 2.22 -4.05
N ASN A 135 -18.12 1.25 -3.42
CA ASN A 135 -18.57 1.32 -2.04
C ASN A 135 -17.45 1.09 -1.01
N ILE A 136 -16.25 0.72 -1.46
CA ILE A 136 -15.07 0.57 -0.60
C ILE A 136 -14.15 1.78 -0.78
N LYS A 137 -14.19 2.67 0.21
CA LYS A 137 -13.49 3.97 0.17
C LYS A 137 -12.00 3.84 -0.16
N SER A 138 -11.30 2.85 0.40
CA SER A 138 -9.88 2.64 0.15
C SER A 138 -9.59 2.21 -1.30
N GLU A 139 -10.43 1.37 -1.88
CA GLU A 139 -10.30 0.93 -3.27
C GLU A 139 -10.58 2.09 -4.24
N LEU A 140 -11.64 2.86 -3.97
CA LEU A 140 -11.99 4.06 -4.74
C LEU A 140 -10.88 5.13 -4.67
N GLU A 141 -10.26 5.35 -3.51
CA GLU A 141 -9.16 6.30 -3.36
C GLU A 141 -7.94 5.89 -4.21
N ILE A 142 -7.60 4.60 -4.25
CA ILE A 142 -6.52 4.10 -5.10
C ILE A 142 -6.86 4.32 -6.58
N ALA A 143 -8.07 3.98 -6.99
CA ALA A 143 -8.52 4.20 -8.37
C ALA A 143 -8.43 5.67 -8.79
N LYS A 144 -8.87 6.61 -7.94
CA LYS A 144 -8.76 8.07 -8.18
C LYS A 144 -7.33 8.58 -8.26
N VAL A 145 -6.40 8.01 -7.48
CA VAL A 145 -4.99 8.37 -7.62
C VAL A 145 -4.45 7.98 -8.99
N PHE A 146 -4.85 6.79 -9.49
CA PHE A 146 -4.46 6.35 -10.83
C PHE A 146 -5.13 7.15 -11.94
N GLU A 147 -6.40 7.52 -11.78
CA GLU A 147 -7.08 8.44 -12.69
C GLU A 147 -6.27 9.72 -12.89
N LYS A 148 -5.93 10.38 -11.78
CA LYS A 148 -5.12 11.60 -11.82
C LYS A 148 -3.71 11.36 -12.40
N TYR A 149 -3.11 10.22 -12.07
CA TYR A 149 -1.76 9.88 -12.50
C TYR A 149 -1.66 9.59 -14.00
N THR A 150 -2.68 9.00 -14.59
CA THR A 150 -2.71 8.59 -15.99
C THR A 150 -3.44 9.56 -16.92
N GLY A 151 -4.06 10.62 -16.37
CA GLY A 151 -4.90 11.55 -17.11
C GLY A 151 -6.24 10.96 -17.56
N GLY A 152 -6.65 9.83 -16.95
CA GLY A 152 -7.96 9.21 -17.18
C GLY A 152 -9.09 9.95 -16.48
N ASN A 153 -10.33 9.52 -16.73
CA ASN A 153 -11.54 10.05 -16.08
C ASN A 153 -12.37 8.88 -15.55
N ILE A 154 -12.67 8.90 -14.24
CA ILE A 154 -13.61 7.97 -13.60
C ILE A 154 -14.98 8.62 -13.57
N ASP A 155 -15.85 8.22 -14.50
CA ASP A 155 -17.27 8.57 -14.40
C ASP A 155 -17.95 7.54 -13.48
N SER A 156 -18.54 8.02 -12.39
CA SER A 156 -19.23 7.19 -11.39
C SER A 156 -20.49 6.51 -11.92
N ASN A 157 -20.99 6.90 -13.08
CA ASN A 157 -22.25 6.42 -13.65
C ASN A 157 -22.10 5.68 -14.99
N GLN A 158 -20.95 5.76 -15.65
CA GLN A 158 -20.73 5.11 -16.94
C GLN A 158 -19.30 4.61 -17.06
N PHE A 159 -19.14 3.47 -17.77
CA PHE A 159 -17.84 3.02 -18.23
C PHE A 159 -17.30 4.02 -19.25
N THR A 160 -16.42 4.89 -18.86
CA THR A 160 -15.69 5.66 -19.86
C THR A 160 -14.59 4.80 -20.45
N ILE A 161 -14.82 4.34 -21.66
CA ILE A 161 -13.75 3.95 -22.56
C ILE A 161 -13.11 5.26 -22.99
N ASP A 162 -12.07 5.69 -22.30
CA ASP A 162 -11.30 6.83 -22.77
C ASP A 162 -10.61 6.42 -24.07
N GLN A 163 -10.83 7.17 -25.13
CA GLN A 163 -10.32 6.89 -26.48
C GLN A 163 -8.80 7.09 -26.62
N ASN A 164 -8.12 7.44 -25.52
CA ASN A 164 -6.67 7.59 -25.53
C ASN A 164 -5.99 6.24 -25.36
N PRO A 165 -5.22 5.72 -26.35
CA PRO A 165 -4.64 4.36 -26.35
C PRO A 165 -3.63 4.11 -25.21
N LYS A 166 -3.19 5.14 -24.50
CA LYS A 166 -2.27 5.04 -23.35
C LYS A 166 -2.96 4.80 -22.01
N VAL A 167 -4.27 4.56 -21.96
CA VAL A 167 -5.05 4.78 -20.77
C VAL A 167 -5.63 3.52 -20.16
N PHE A 168 -5.78 3.60 -18.84
CA PHE A 168 -6.45 2.67 -17.98
C PHE A 168 -7.95 2.61 -18.22
N ASN A 169 -8.52 1.42 -18.18
CA ASN A 169 -9.95 1.24 -17.98
C ASN A 169 -10.20 1.10 -16.48
N PHE A 170 -11.07 1.95 -15.94
CA PHE A 170 -11.56 1.84 -14.58
C PHE A 170 -12.85 1.02 -14.62
N VAL A 171 -12.85 -0.15 -13.98
CA VAL A 171 -13.99 -1.06 -13.98
C VAL A 171 -14.58 -1.11 -12.58
N VAL A 172 -15.77 -0.51 -12.43
CA VAL A 172 -16.51 -0.55 -11.17
C VAL A 172 -17.39 -1.80 -11.16
N THR A 173 -17.25 -2.65 -10.15
CA THR A 173 -18.01 -3.89 -10.04
C THR A 173 -19.08 -3.81 -8.97
N ASN A 174 -20.20 -3.16 -9.27
CA ASN A 174 -21.37 -3.12 -8.38
C ASN A 174 -22.44 -4.14 -8.71
N LYS A 175 -22.37 -4.79 -9.87
CA LYS A 175 -23.35 -5.79 -10.33
C LYS A 175 -22.67 -6.83 -11.23
N LYS A 176 -23.29 -7.98 -11.41
CA LYS A 176 -22.86 -9.09 -12.30
C LYS A 176 -22.39 -8.57 -13.66
N MET A 177 -21.13 -8.27 -13.76
CA MET A 177 -20.51 -7.75 -14.95
C MET A 177 -19.69 -8.84 -15.61
N LEU A 178 -19.94 -9.07 -16.90
CA LEU A 178 -19.10 -9.94 -17.69
C LEU A 178 -17.81 -9.18 -18.03
N LEU A 179 -16.78 -9.42 -17.25
CA LEU A 179 -15.45 -8.82 -17.43
C LEU A 179 -14.90 -9.05 -18.84
N SER A 180 -15.30 -10.17 -19.47
CA SER A 180 -14.96 -10.52 -20.85
C SER A 180 -15.27 -9.43 -21.88
N ASN A 181 -16.27 -8.59 -21.63
CA ASN A 181 -16.68 -7.52 -22.55
C ASN A 181 -15.71 -6.33 -22.54
N HIS A 182 -14.84 -6.24 -21.53
CA HIS A 182 -13.89 -5.14 -21.35
C HIS A 182 -12.47 -5.52 -21.72
N LEU A 183 -12.18 -6.82 -21.86
CA LEU A 183 -10.86 -7.31 -22.21
C LEU A 183 -10.67 -7.29 -23.73
N LEU A 184 -9.59 -6.66 -24.17
CA LEU A 184 -9.25 -6.58 -25.56
C LEU A 184 -8.49 -7.85 -25.99
N GLN A 185 -9.03 -8.60 -26.95
CA GLN A 185 -8.38 -9.83 -27.45
C GLN A 185 -7.08 -9.53 -28.22
N SER A 186 -6.99 -8.36 -28.84
CA SER A 186 -5.82 -7.91 -29.62
C SER A 186 -4.68 -7.38 -28.76
N LYS A 187 -4.89 -7.16 -27.46
CA LYS A 187 -3.91 -6.58 -26.55
C LYS A 187 -3.63 -7.49 -25.36
N LYS A 188 -2.51 -7.25 -24.70
CA LYS A 188 -2.23 -7.83 -23.39
C LYS A 188 -2.91 -6.98 -22.33
N ASN A 189 -3.80 -7.59 -21.57
CA ASN A 189 -4.57 -6.91 -20.54
C ASN A 189 -3.87 -7.07 -19.19
N ILE A 190 -3.54 -5.98 -18.55
CA ILE A 190 -2.94 -5.91 -17.21
C ILE A 190 -4.03 -5.50 -16.24
N ILE A 191 -4.37 -6.37 -15.31
CA ILE A 191 -5.45 -6.15 -14.34
C ILE A 191 -4.87 -5.87 -12.97
N LEU A 192 -5.25 -4.74 -12.38
CA LEU A 192 -4.91 -4.33 -11.03
C LEU A 192 -6.16 -4.38 -10.16
N ILE A 193 -6.10 -5.11 -9.02
CA ILE A 193 -7.25 -5.30 -8.13
C ILE A 193 -6.89 -4.77 -6.72
N PRO A 194 -7.22 -3.52 -6.40
CA PRO A 194 -6.87 -2.89 -5.11
C PRO A 194 -7.77 -3.38 -3.96
N SER A 195 -8.03 -4.68 -3.89
CA SER A 195 -8.89 -5.28 -2.88
C SER A 195 -8.12 -6.24 -1.99
N SER A 196 -8.53 -6.33 -0.73
CA SER A 196 -8.08 -7.37 0.22
C SER A 196 -9.14 -8.45 0.45
N ASP A 197 -10.23 -8.44 -0.32
CA ASP A 197 -11.30 -9.42 -0.23
C ASP A 197 -11.02 -10.61 -1.16
N ASP A 198 -10.54 -11.71 -0.57
CA ASP A 198 -10.18 -12.93 -1.31
C ASP A 198 -11.35 -13.49 -2.13
N LYS A 199 -12.58 -13.41 -1.63
CA LYS A 199 -13.77 -13.89 -2.35
C LYS A 199 -14.02 -13.06 -3.61
N TYR A 200 -13.84 -11.75 -3.47
CA TYR A 200 -13.98 -10.82 -4.59
C TYR A 200 -12.87 -11.05 -5.63
N ILE A 201 -11.61 -11.11 -5.19
CA ILE A 201 -10.46 -11.39 -6.08
C ILE A 201 -10.67 -12.70 -6.83
N ASN A 202 -11.04 -13.78 -6.12
CA ASN A 202 -11.29 -15.09 -6.72
C ASN A 202 -12.46 -15.07 -7.73
N SER A 203 -13.50 -14.27 -7.47
CA SER A 203 -14.61 -14.11 -8.42
C SER A 203 -14.17 -13.46 -9.74
N ILE A 204 -13.28 -12.45 -9.65
CA ILE A 204 -12.69 -11.77 -10.81
C ILE A 204 -11.80 -12.75 -11.58
N ILE A 205 -10.88 -13.45 -10.90
CA ILE A 205 -9.98 -14.43 -11.52
C ILE A 205 -10.77 -15.53 -12.23
N THR A 206 -11.86 -16.02 -11.62
CA THR A 206 -12.72 -17.03 -12.22
C THR A 206 -13.40 -16.50 -13.48
N SER A 207 -13.86 -15.25 -13.47
CA SER A 207 -14.47 -14.60 -14.65
C SER A 207 -13.47 -14.43 -15.79
N ILE A 208 -12.19 -14.21 -15.47
CA ILE A 208 -11.12 -14.05 -16.47
C ILE A 208 -10.74 -15.40 -17.11
N LYS A 209 -10.72 -16.49 -16.34
CA LYS A 209 -10.33 -17.83 -16.84
C LYS A 209 -11.13 -18.30 -18.05
N ASN A 210 -12.35 -17.82 -18.20
CA ASN A 210 -13.24 -18.18 -19.31
C ASN A 210 -13.04 -17.28 -20.55
N THR A 211 -12.08 -16.35 -20.51
CA THR A 211 -11.80 -15.45 -21.64
C THR A 211 -10.66 -15.99 -22.50
N LYS A 212 -10.68 -15.66 -23.81
CA LYS A 212 -9.56 -15.94 -24.72
C LYS A 212 -8.51 -14.83 -24.73
N ALA A 213 -8.70 -13.78 -23.95
CA ALA A 213 -7.80 -12.64 -23.89
C ALA A 213 -6.50 -12.98 -23.15
N LYS A 214 -5.38 -12.39 -23.56
CA LYS A 214 -4.13 -12.46 -22.82
C LYS A 214 -4.23 -11.55 -21.59
N VAL A 215 -4.11 -12.11 -20.38
CA VAL A 215 -4.33 -11.40 -19.13
C VAL A 215 -3.22 -11.67 -18.12
N GLU A 216 -2.75 -10.62 -17.47
CA GLU A 216 -1.95 -10.69 -16.24
C GLU A 216 -2.70 -9.98 -15.11
N VAL A 217 -2.69 -10.55 -13.90
CA VAL A 217 -3.41 -10.04 -12.71
C VAL A 217 -2.43 -9.74 -11.58
N TYR A 218 -2.62 -8.60 -10.93
CA TYR A 218 -1.82 -8.13 -9.81
C TYR A 218 -2.70 -7.65 -8.65
#